data_1febaacfeddea339410a65866ab70148
#
_entry.id   1febaacfeddea339410a65866ab70148
#
_cell.length_a   1.000
_cell.length_b   1.000
_cell.length_c   1.000
_cell.angle_alpha   90.00
_cell.angle_beta   90.00
_cell.angle_gamma   90.00
#
_symmetry.space_group_name_H-M   'P 1'
#
loop_
_entity.id
_entity.type
_entity.pdbx_description
1 polymer ?
#
loop_
_entity_poly.entity_id
_entity_poly.type
_entity_poly.pdbx_seq_one_letter_code
_entity_poly.pdbx_strand_id
1 'polypeptide(L)'
;LTSDNFVYVPYALWNKKTTVKFFKPLKDEWVSHSISNINREYDQNSKEYIEVETIKLSDQIKKMNKFPSLLKLDIEGAVLEVLKDLFENDIFINQLCVEFEEVQNPNAVNRARVSEVERLWKSYNYTCVHADGWNGCNRLYLKNDFLNSI
;
A
#
# COMPACT_ATOMS: atom_id res chain seq x y z
N LEU A 1 -17.14 -16.64 2.81
CA LEU A 1 -16.14 -17.33 1.99
C LEU A 1 -15.15 -18.00 2.92
N THR A 2 -15.39 -19.26 3.27
CA THR A 2 -14.43 -20.11 3.95
C THR A 2 -13.88 -21.09 2.93
N SER A 3 -12.71 -20.80 2.38
CA SER A 3 -11.87 -21.81 1.75
C SER A 3 -10.67 -22.04 2.67
N ASP A 4 -10.18 -23.26 2.77
CA ASP A 4 -9.01 -23.63 3.60
C ASP A 4 -7.73 -22.86 3.22
N ASN A 5 -7.80 -22.04 2.16
CA ASN A 5 -6.70 -21.26 1.60
C ASN A 5 -6.82 -19.75 1.80
N PHE A 6 -7.82 -19.27 2.55
CA PHE A 6 -8.04 -17.84 2.78
C PHE A 6 -8.08 -17.52 4.28
N VAL A 7 -7.26 -16.56 4.69
CA VAL A 7 -7.24 -16.03 6.06
C VAL A 7 -7.62 -14.56 6.02
N TYR A 8 -8.74 -14.20 6.65
CA TYR A 8 -9.13 -12.81 6.84
C TYR A 8 -8.50 -12.26 8.13
N VAL A 9 -7.85 -11.12 8.02
CA VAL A 9 -7.20 -10.42 9.14
C VAL A 9 -7.86 -9.05 9.28
N PRO A 10 -8.69 -8.81 10.32
CA PRO A 10 -9.56 -7.63 10.45
C PRO A 10 -8.80 -6.41 11.01
N TYR A 11 -7.67 -6.05 10.40
CA TYR A 11 -6.84 -4.91 10.75
C TYR A 11 -6.44 -4.13 9.50
N ALA A 12 -6.21 -2.82 9.66
CA ALA A 12 -5.59 -2.04 8.61
C ALA A 12 -4.06 -2.19 8.64
N LEU A 13 -3.43 -2.07 7.49
CA LEU A 13 -1.98 -2.06 7.39
C LEU A 13 -1.43 -0.65 7.62
N TRP A 14 -0.43 -0.55 8.49
CA TRP A 14 0.29 0.68 8.79
C TRP A 14 1.75 0.39 9.21
N ASN A 15 2.54 1.42 9.42
CA ASN A 15 3.94 1.29 9.86
C ASN A 15 4.10 1.09 11.38
N LYS A 16 3.01 1.05 12.13
CA LYS A 16 2.99 0.79 13.57
C LYS A 16 1.65 0.22 14.02
N LYS A 17 1.65 -0.48 15.16
CA LYS A 17 0.43 -0.93 15.81
C LYS A 17 -0.18 0.23 16.59
N THR A 18 -1.37 0.68 16.19
CA THR A 18 -2.11 1.79 16.80
C THR A 18 -3.56 1.76 16.35
N THR A 19 -4.37 2.71 16.80
CA THR A 19 -5.68 3.01 16.24
C THR A 19 -5.56 4.24 15.35
N VAL A 20 -6.14 4.20 14.16
CA VAL A 20 -6.19 5.30 13.18
C VAL A 20 -7.62 5.62 12.79
N LYS A 21 -7.83 6.85 12.35
CA LYS A 21 -9.11 7.27 11.80
C LYS A 21 -9.13 7.03 10.30
N PHE A 22 -10.16 6.33 9.85
CA PHE A 22 -10.48 6.17 8.44
C PHE A 22 -11.68 7.06 8.13
N PHE A 23 -11.46 8.06 7.29
CA PHE A 23 -12.46 9.04 6.91
C PHE A 23 -13.35 8.51 5.80
N LYS A 24 -14.65 8.81 5.90
CA LYS A 24 -15.64 8.50 4.87
C LYS A 24 -15.33 9.31 3.61
N PRO A 25 -15.54 8.76 2.40
CA PRO A 25 -15.43 9.53 1.17
C PRO A 25 -16.50 10.64 1.11
N LEU A 26 -16.20 11.73 0.38
CA LEU A 26 -17.10 12.86 0.21
C LEU A 26 -18.36 12.53 -0.59
N LYS A 27 -18.31 11.50 -1.43
CA LYS A 27 -19.43 11.03 -2.22
C LYS A 27 -20.00 9.76 -1.61
N ASP A 28 -21.31 9.74 -1.37
CA ASP A 28 -21.99 8.60 -0.74
C ASP A 28 -21.97 7.31 -1.56
N GLU A 29 -21.78 7.42 -2.88
CA GLU A 29 -21.63 6.28 -3.80
C GLU A 29 -20.29 5.57 -3.69
N TRP A 30 -19.30 6.19 -3.04
CA TRP A 30 -17.99 5.60 -2.82
C TRP A 30 -17.93 4.85 -1.50
N VAL A 31 -17.38 3.66 -1.52
CA VAL A 31 -17.38 2.74 -0.37
C VAL A 31 -16.04 2.64 0.36
N SER A 32 -14.94 3.08 -0.26
CA SER A 32 -13.62 3.03 0.35
C SER A 32 -13.43 4.15 1.37
N HIS A 33 -12.83 3.82 2.50
CA HIS A 33 -12.41 4.79 3.52
C HIS A 33 -10.89 4.92 3.45
N SER A 34 -10.37 6.12 3.74
CA SER A 34 -8.93 6.38 3.69
C SER A 34 -8.38 6.97 4.98
N ILE A 35 -7.11 6.65 5.27
CA ILE A 35 -6.34 7.26 6.35
C ILE A 35 -5.88 8.69 6.00
N SER A 36 -5.87 9.04 4.72
CA SER A 36 -5.32 10.30 4.22
C SER A 36 -6.22 10.92 3.15
N ASN A 37 -6.03 12.21 2.88
CA ASN A 37 -6.73 12.92 1.80
C ASN A 37 -5.83 13.11 0.57
N ILE A 38 -5.20 12.04 0.13
CA ILE A 38 -4.27 12.08 -1.01
C ILE A 38 -5.00 12.52 -2.28
N ASN A 39 -6.18 11.99 -2.51
CA ASN A 39 -6.99 12.26 -3.71
C ASN A 39 -7.95 13.45 -3.57
N ARG A 40 -7.97 14.14 -2.42
CA ARG A 40 -8.97 15.15 -2.07
C ARG A 40 -10.41 14.62 -2.06
N GLU A 41 -10.57 13.34 -1.90
CA GLU A 41 -11.86 12.65 -1.89
C GLU A 41 -12.40 12.44 -0.48
N TYR A 42 -11.61 12.84 0.53
CA TYR A 42 -11.91 12.66 1.94
C TYR A 42 -11.77 13.98 2.70
N ASP A 43 -12.68 14.24 3.60
CA ASP A 43 -12.57 15.38 4.52
C ASP A 43 -11.96 14.94 5.85
N GLN A 44 -10.69 15.23 6.05
CA GLN A 44 -9.98 14.92 7.30
C GLN A 44 -10.43 15.75 8.50
N ASN A 45 -11.21 16.82 8.26
CA ASN A 45 -11.85 17.60 9.31
C ASN A 45 -13.27 17.09 9.61
N SER A 46 -13.76 16.13 8.83
CA SER A 46 -15.06 15.51 9.06
C SER A 46 -15.12 14.83 10.42
N LYS A 47 -16.28 14.84 11.02
CA LYS A 47 -16.59 14.00 12.18
C LYS A 47 -17.04 12.59 11.78
N GLU A 48 -17.21 12.33 10.49
CA GLU A 48 -17.59 11.04 9.94
C GLU A 48 -16.34 10.20 9.63
N TYR A 49 -15.92 9.42 10.61
CA TYR A 49 -14.81 8.47 10.50
C TYR A 49 -15.12 7.21 11.30
N ILE A 50 -14.45 6.14 10.98
CA ILE A 50 -14.37 4.94 11.80
C ILE A 50 -12.97 4.82 12.41
N GLU A 51 -12.88 4.27 13.59
CA GLU A 51 -11.60 3.95 14.22
C GLU A 51 -11.24 2.49 13.88
N VAL A 52 -10.03 2.30 13.36
CA VAL A 52 -9.54 1.00 12.90
C VAL A 52 -8.20 0.69 13.57
N GLU A 53 -8.07 -0.48 14.16
CA GLU A 53 -6.78 -0.97 14.65
C GLU A 53 -5.86 -1.31 13.49
N THR A 54 -4.57 -0.98 13.65
CA THR A 54 -3.55 -1.23 12.63
C THR A 54 -2.54 -2.27 13.09
N ILE A 55 -1.96 -2.96 12.11
CA ILE A 55 -0.84 -3.88 12.29
C ILE A 55 0.27 -3.55 11.30
N LYS A 56 1.50 -3.96 11.65
CA LYS A 56 2.64 -3.91 10.74
C LYS A 56 2.63 -5.18 9.87
N LEU A 57 2.76 -4.98 8.55
CA LEU A 57 2.85 -6.11 7.63
C LEU A 57 4.14 -6.91 7.85
N SER A 58 5.25 -6.24 8.17
CA SER A 58 6.52 -6.88 8.53
C SER A 58 6.37 -7.88 9.67
N ASP A 59 5.61 -7.52 10.72
CA ASP A 59 5.37 -8.42 11.86
C ASP A 59 4.53 -9.65 11.47
N GLN A 60 3.58 -9.48 10.53
CA GLN A 60 2.77 -10.60 10.05
C GLN A 60 3.61 -11.56 9.20
N ILE A 61 4.41 -11.03 8.27
CA ILE A 61 5.27 -11.84 7.41
C ILE A 61 6.31 -12.61 8.24
N LYS A 62 6.91 -11.98 9.27
CA LYS A 62 7.87 -12.66 10.17
C LYS A 62 7.25 -13.84 10.93
N LYS A 63 5.95 -13.85 11.14
CA LYS A 63 5.23 -14.98 11.78
C LYS A 63 4.89 -16.11 10.81
N MET A 64 5.00 -15.85 9.49
CA MET A 64 4.70 -16.86 8.48
C MET A 64 5.87 -17.83 8.32
N ASN A 65 5.56 -19.11 8.09
CA ASN A 65 6.59 -20.12 7.80
C ASN A 65 7.20 -19.98 6.38
N LYS A 66 6.57 -19.20 5.52
CA LYS A 66 7.01 -18.94 4.14
C LYS A 66 6.80 -17.47 3.82
N PHE A 67 7.76 -16.88 3.09
CA PHE A 67 7.58 -15.54 2.53
C PHE A 67 6.55 -15.56 1.40
N PRO A 68 5.72 -14.52 1.27
CA PRO A 68 4.80 -14.39 0.15
C PRO A 68 5.58 -14.23 -1.16
N SER A 69 5.12 -14.90 -2.22
CA SER A 69 5.69 -14.73 -3.57
C SER A 69 5.17 -13.48 -4.27
N LEU A 70 3.98 -13.03 -3.88
CA LEU A 70 3.30 -11.85 -4.40
C LEU A 70 2.66 -11.07 -3.25
N LEU A 71 2.77 -9.77 -3.28
CA LEU A 71 2.02 -8.85 -2.43
C LEU A 71 1.22 -7.88 -3.30
N LYS A 72 -0.10 -7.77 -3.09
CA LYS A 72 -0.91 -6.67 -3.59
C LYS A 72 -1.15 -5.64 -2.47
N LEU A 73 -0.89 -4.38 -2.75
CA LEU A 73 -1.21 -3.24 -1.91
C LEU A 73 -2.18 -2.30 -2.66
N ASP A 74 -3.35 -2.15 -2.10
CA ASP A 74 -4.45 -1.30 -2.54
C ASP A 74 -5.11 -0.82 -1.24
N ILE A 75 -4.50 0.20 -0.63
CA ILE A 75 -4.70 0.55 0.78
C ILE A 75 -4.79 2.07 1.01
N GLU A 76 -5.38 2.77 0.05
CA GLU A 76 -5.87 4.15 0.17
C GLU A 76 -4.89 5.10 0.88
N GLY A 77 -3.71 5.28 0.28
CA GLY A 77 -2.69 6.23 0.72
C GLY A 77 -1.71 5.76 1.79
N ALA A 78 -1.78 4.50 2.22
CA ALA A 78 -0.86 3.93 3.21
C ALA A 78 0.33 3.17 2.60
N VAL A 79 0.40 3.06 1.27
CA VAL A 79 1.38 2.23 0.54
C VAL A 79 2.81 2.58 0.88
N LEU A 80 3.18 3.85 0.85
CA LEU A 80 4.56 4.29 1.11
C LEU A 80 5.04 3.87 2.51
N GLU A 81 4.20 4.05 3.52
CA GLU A 81 4.51 3.71 4.91
C GLU A 81 4.66 2.21 5.13
N VAL A 82 3.82 1.41 4.45
CA VAL A 82 3.90 -0.06 4.52
C VAL A 82 5.14 -0.58 3.80
N LEU A 83 5.49 -0.01 2.64
CA LEU A 83 6.72 -0.38 1.91
C LEU A 83 7.98 -0.03 2.70
N LYS A 84 8.03 1.16 3.33
CA LYS A 84 9.12 1.53 4.22
C LYS A 84 9.29 0.53 5.37
N ASP A 85 8.18 0.16 6.03
CA ASP A 85 8.22 -0.84 7.10
C ASP A 85 8.79 -2.18 6.63
N LEU A 86 8.41 -2.64 5.44
CA LEU A 86 8.96 -3.88 4.89
C LEU A 86 10.47 -3.78 4.63
N PHE A 87 10.91 -2.73 3.96
CA PHE A 87 12.30 -2.56 3.57
C PHE A 87 13.23 -2.29 4.77
N GLU A 88 12.79 -1.53 5.75
CA GLU A 88 13.50 -1.30 7.02
C GLU A 88 13.64 -2.58 7.87
N ASN A 89 12.81 -3.59 7.57
CA ASN A 89 12.86 -4.90 8.23
C ASN A 89 13.50 -5.99 7.33
N ASP A 90 14.20 -5.61 6.24
CA ASP A 90 14.85 -6.50 5.30
C ASP A 90 13.91 -7.53 4.65
N ILE A 91 12.63 -7.14 4.45
CA ILE A 91 11.62 -7.99 3.82
C ILE A 91 11.46 -7.56 2.36
N PHE A 92 11.91 -8.42 1.44
CA PHE A 92 11.87 -8.21 0.00
C PHE A 92 11.01 -9.28 -0.66
N ILE A 93 9.90 -8.86 -1.25
CA ILE A 93 8.95 -9.75 -1.92
C ILE A 93 9.18 -9.66 -3.43
N ASN A 94 9.27 -10.79 -4.11
CA ASN A 94 9.66 -10.84 -5.52
C ASN A 94 8.73 -10.07 -6.45
N GLN A 95 7.43 -10.03 -6.14
CA GLN A 95 6.40 -9.41 -6.97
C GLN A 95 5.52 -8.49 -6.12
N LEU A 96 5.39 -7.24 -6.52
CA LEU A 96 4.61 -6.22 -5.82
C LEU A 96 3.62 -5.58 -6.80
N CYS A 97 2.33 -5.84 -6.59
CA CYS A 97 1.24 -5.13 -7.26
C CYS A 97 0.79 -3.98 -6.35
N VAL A 98 0.92 -2.76 -6.81
CA VAL A 98 0.70 -1.58 -5.97
C VAL A 98 -0.21 -0.59 -6.68
N GLU A 99 -1.22 -0.08 -5.98
CA GLU A 99 -1.98 1.08 -6.42
C GLU A 99 -1.47 2.34 -5.74
N PHE A 100 -1.15 3.36 -6.56
CA PHE A 100 -0.68 4.68 -6.11
C PHE A 100 -1.71 5.75 -6.39
N GLU A 101 -2.52 6.10 -5.41
CA GLU A 101 -3.50 7.19 -5.51
C GLU A 101 -2.83 8.55 -5.71
N GLU A 102 -1.57 8.70 -5.29
CA GLU A 102 -0.79 9.92 -5.45
C GLU A 102 -0.67 10.39 -6.91
N VAL A 103 -0.67 9.45 -7.87
CA VAL A 103 -0.58 9.80 -9.30
C VAL A 103 -1.91 10.29 -9.87
N GLN A 104 -3.03 9.98 -9.21
CA GLN A 104 -4.36 10.39 -9.65
C GLN A 104 -4.61 11.89 -9.40
N ASN A 105 -3.96 12.45 -8.37
CA ASN A 105 -4.06 13.87 -8.03
C ASN A 105 -2.68 14.51 -7.83
N PRO A 106 -1.98 14.86 -8.91
CA PRO A 106 -0.58 15.31 -8.88
C PRO A 106 -0.45 16.74 -8.33
N ASN A 107 -0.37 16.88 -7.02
CA ASN A 107 0.03 18.10 -6.32
C ASN A 107 1.49 17.99 -5.83
N ALA A 108 2.02 19.05 -5.21
CA ALA A 108 3.42 19.04 -4.76
C ALA A 108 3.73 17.95 -3.73
N VAL A 109 2.80 17.67 -2.80
CA VAL A 109 2.96 16.64 -1.76
C VAL A 109 2.93 15.26 -2.40
N ASN A 110 1.96 14.98 -3.25
CA ASN A 110 1.82 13.69 -3.92
C ASN A 110 3.00 13.40 -4.85
N ARG A 111 3.48 14.39 -5.60
CA ARG A 111 4.71 14.24 -6.41
C ARG A 111 5.94 13.92 -5.57
N ALA A 112 6.09 14.54 -4.39
CA ALA A 112 7.18 14.22 -3.47
C ALA A 112 7.09 12.78 -2.97
N ARG A 113 5.89 12.30 -2.62
CA ARG A 113 5.66 10.90 -2.21
C ARG A 113 5.98 9.90 -3.33
N VAL A 114 5.49 10.15 -4.55
CA VAL A 114 5.83 9.32 -5.73
C VAL A 114 7.34 9.27 -5.95
N SER A 115 8.02 10.42 -5.91
CA SER A 115 9.48 10.48 -6.07
C SER A 115 10.21 9.71 -4.97
N GLU A 116 9.70 9.71 -3.75
CA GLU A 116 10.25 8.93 -2.65
C GLU A 116 10.09 7.43 -2.88
N VAL A 117 8.91 6.99 -3.33
CA VAL A 117 8.66 5.60 -3.71
C VAL A 117 9.59 5.16 -4.84
N GLU A 118 9.73 5.95 -5.89
CA GLU A 118 10.63 5.62 -7.02
C GLU A 118 12.10 5.50 -6.57
N ARG A 119 12.52 6.33 -5.61
CA ARG A 119 13.86 6.21 -5.02
C ARG A 119 14.01 4.91 -4.22
N LEU A 120 13.00 4.52 -3.44
CA LEU A 120 12.99 3.24 -2.73
C LEU A 120 13.12 2.06 -3.70
N TRP A 121 12.33 2.04 -4.79
CA TRP A 121 12.42 0.96 -5.79
C TRP A 121 13.83 0.80 -6.34
N LYS A 122 14.47 1.92 -6.72
CA LYS A 122 15.86 1.90 -7.21
C LYS A 122 16.84 1.41 -6.15
N SER A 123 16.71 1.89 -4.91
CA SER A 123 17.61 1.51 -3.81
C SER A 123 17.53 0.03 -3.45
N TYR A 124 16.35 -0.59 -3.64
CA TYR A 124 16.12 -1.99 -3.32
C TYR A 124 16.02 -2.90 -4.55
N ASN A 125 16.50 -2.44 -5.71
CA ASN A 125 16.61 -3.22 -6.95
C ASN A 125 15.27 -3.79 -7.44
N TYR A 126 14.24 -2.95 -7.54
CA TYR A 126 12.98 -3.27 -8.19
C TYR A 126 12.83 -2.54 -9.51
N THR A 127 12.22 -3.21 -10.49
CA THR A 127 11.86 -2.65 -11.79
C THR A 127 10.34 -2.69 -11.97
N CYS A 128 9.76 -1.56 -12.38
CA CYS A 128 8.37 -1.51 -12.84
C CYS A 128 8.28 -2.17 -14.22
N VAL A 129 7.56 -3.28 -14.31
CA VAL A 129 7.41 -4.05 -15.55
C VAL A 129 6.05 -3.84 -16.20
N HIS A 130 5.08 -3.32 -15.46
CA HIS A 130 3.74 -2.99 -15.97
C HIS A 130 3.16 -1.81 -15.20
N ALA A 131 2.42 -0.95 -15.93
CA ALA A 131 1.64 0.12 -15.33
C ALA A 131 0.36 0.33 -16.15
N ASP A 132 -0.78 0.39 -15.47
CA ASP A 132 -2.09 0.65 -16.07
C ASP A 132 -2.98 1.47 -15.12
N GLY A 133 -4.27 1.58 -15.47
CA GLY A 133 -5.21 2.37 -14.72
C GLY A 133 -5.05 3.89 -14.97
N TRP A 134 -5.75 4.70 -14.21
CA TRP A 134 -5.72 6.15 -14.36
C TRP A 134 -4.31 6.69 -14.05
N ASN A 135 -3.70 7.33 -15.05
CA ASN A 135 -2.32 7.84 -14.98
C ASN A 135 -1.26 6.80 -14.54
N GLY A 136 -1.51 5.50 -14.77
CA GLY A 136 -0.61 4.44 -14.34
C GLY A 136 -0.55 4.26 -12.81
N CYS A 137 -1.71 4.37 -12.15
CA CYS A 137 -1.79 4.17 -10.69
C CYS A 137 -1.54 2.73 -10.28
N ASN A 138 -1.98 1.76 -11.09
CA ASN A 138 -1.72 0.34 -10.85
C ASN A 138 -0.38 -0.06 -11.44
N ARG A 139 0.52 -0.58 -10.63
CA ARG A 139 1.87 -0.94 -11.07
C ARG A 139 2.29 -2.31 -10.56
N LEU A 140 2.98 -3.05 -11.44
CA LEU A 140 3.67 -4.29 -11.07
C LEU A 140 5.18 -4.02 -11.03
N TYR A 141 5.77 -4.30 -9.89
CA TYR A 141 7.21 -4.27 -9.69
C TYR A 141 7.75 -5.67 -9.46
N LEU A 142 8.86 -5.97 -10.10
CA LEU A 142 9.61 -7.21 -9.88
C LEU A 142 10.99 -6.90 -9.27
N LYS A 143 11.40 -7.72 -8.31
CA LYS A 143 12.77 -7.74 -7.79
C LYS A 143 13.71 -8.13 -8.93
N ASN A 144 14.81 -7.40 -9.15
CA ASN A 144 15.65 -7.62 -10.33
C ASN A 144 16.28 -9.02 -10.36
N ASP A 145 16.67 -9.56 -9.21
CA ASP A 145 17.21 -10.92 -9.14
C ASP A 145 16.17 -11.97 -9.58
N PHE A 146 14.91 -11.76 -9.21
CA PHE A 146 13.80 -12.59 -9.66
C PHE A 146 13.51 -12.40 -11.15
N LEU A 147 13.48 -11.15 -11.63
CA LEU A 147 13.23 -10.82 -13.03
C LEU A 147 14.29 -11.49 -13.96
N ASN A 148 15.54 -11.54 -13.53
CA ASN A 148 16.63 -12.16 -14.28
C ASN A 148 16.60 -13.70 -14.23
N SER A 149 15.75 -14.31 -13.40
CA SER A 149 15.62 -15.77 -13.24
C SER A 149 14.47 -16.39 -14.02
N ILE A 150 13.58 -15.56 -14.60
CA ILE A 150 12.43 -15.97 -15.43
C ILE A 150 12.65 -15.64 -16.89
#